data_c80a3212d4d5d60e60c24866f3d1befa
#
_entry.id   c80a3212d4d5d60e60c24866f3d1befa
#
_cell.length_a   1.000
_cell.length_b   1.000
_cell.length_c   1.000
_cell.angle_alpha   90.00
_cell.angle_beta   90.00
_cell.angle_gamma   90.00
#
_symmetry.space_group_name_H-M   'P 1'
#
loop_
_entity.id
_entity.type
_entity.pdbx_description
1 polymer ?
#
loop_
_entity_poly.entity_id
_entity_poly.type
_entity_poly.pdbx_seq_one_letter_code
_entity_poly.pdbx_strand_id
1 'polypeptide(L)'
;MYAMTGKLYAKPGKRDQFIQVLLQAAEMVSELPECHMYLVTKDISNEDTISVIEIWDTKEAHDASLKIDEIREIIRGAMPLMGDPPKSVEMEVIGGYGLNL
;
A
#
# COMPACT_ATOMS: atom_id res chain seq x y z
N MET A 1 14.39 -6.62 -7.42
CA MET A 1 13.50 -5.81 -6.57
C MET A 1 12.17 -6.48 -6.38
N TYR A 2 11.57 -6.25 -5.24
CA TYR A 2 10.28 -6.79 -4.86
C TYR A 2 9.18 -5.79 -5.21
N ALA A 3 8.13 -6.25 -5.86
CA ALA A 3 6.93 -5.46 -6.13
C ALA A 3 5.70 -6.16 -5.56
N MET A 4 4.75 -5.37 -5.13
CA MET A 4 3.49 -5.90 -4.61
C MET A 4 2.34 -5.00 -5.04
N THR A 5 1.23 -5.60 -5.44
CA THR A 5 -0.03 -4.90 -5.56
C THR A 5 -1.01 -5.45 -4.53
N GLY A 6 -1.72 -4.54 -3.86
CA GLY A 6 -2.74 -4.91 -2.89
C GLY A 6 -4.07 -4.32 -3.27
N LYS A 7 -5.12 -5.15 -3.34
CA LYS A 7 -6.48 -4.68 -3.44
C LYS A 7 -7.09 -4.61 -2.06
N LEU A 8 -7.58 -3.44 -1.71
CA LEU A 8 -8.20 -3.17 -0.42
C LEU A 8 -9.66 -2.78 -0.66
N TYR A 9 -10.53 -3.28 0.19
CA TYR A 9 -11.96 -3.06 0.06
C TYR A 9 -12.47 -2.29 1.26
N ALA A 10 -13.00 -1.09 1.02
CA ALA A 10 -13.58 -0.27 2.07
C ALA A 10 -15.02 -0.69 2.32
N LYS A 11 -15.50 -0.43 3.52
CA LYS A 11 -16.95 -0.48 3.78
C LYS A 11 -17.65 0.54 2.90
N PRO A 12 -18.92 0.31 2.54
CA PRO A 12 -19.65 1.24 1.66
C PRO A 12 -19.56 2.68 2.15
N GLY A 13 -19.14 3.57 1.24
CA GLY A 13 -18.99 5.00 1.53
C GLY A 13 -17.77 5.41 2.32
N LYS A 14 -16.87 4.46 2.64
CA LYS A 14 -15.69 4.73 3.48
C LYS A 14 -14.37 4.79 2.71
N ARG A 15 -14.43 4.67 1.38
CA ARG A 15 -13.20 4.61 0.57
C ARG A 15 -12.34 5.86 0.73
N ASP A 16 -12.92 7.05 0.72
CA ASP A 16 -12.13 8.28 0.80
C ASP A 16 -11.42 8.41 2.16
N GLN A 17 -12.07 8.01 3.25
CA GLN A 17 -11.44 7.98 4.56
C GLN A 17 -10.30 6.97 4.60
N PHE A 18 -10.50 5.79 4.02
CA PHE A 18 -9.47 4.75 3.95
C PHE A 18 -8.27 5.24 3.15
N ILE A 19 -8.51 5.92 2.01
CA ILE A 19 -7.45 6.51 1.20
C ILE A 19 -6.61 7.49 2.02
N GLN A 20 -7.22 8.33 2.85
CA GLN A 20 -6.48 9.28 3.68
C GLN A 20 -5.53 8.55 4.64
N VAL A 21 -5.96 7.44 5.22
CA VAL A 21 -5.09 6.61 6.08
C VAL A 21 -3.92 6.06 5.28
N LEU A 22 -4.18 5.54 4.07
CA LEU A 22 -3.12 4.99 3.21
C LEU A 22 -2.13 6.05 2.75
N LEU A 23 -2.59 7.28 2.51
CA LEU A 23 -1.70 8.38 2.15
C LEU A 23 -0.80 8.77 3.32
N GLN A 24 -1.25 8.63 4.55
CA GLN A 24 -0.38 8.81 5.71
C GLN A 24 0.70 7.72 5.74
N ALA A 25 0.34 6.48 5.46
CA ALA A 25 1.32 5.39 5.36
C ALA A 25 2.33 5.66 4.24
N ALA A 26 1.87 6.18 3.11
CA ALA A 26 2.74 6.53 1.99
C ALA A 26 3.80 7.58 2.40
N GLU A 27 3.40 8.59 3.17
CA GLU A 27 4.34 9.59 3.68
C GLU A 27 5.40 8.95 4.57
N MET A 28 4.98 8.05 5.46
CA MET A 28 5.91 7.39 6.37
C MET A 28 6.93 6.54 5.61
N VAL A 29 6.47 5.69 4.68
CA VAL A 29 7.39 4.82 3.94
C VAL A 29 8.26 5.58 2.95
N SER A 30 7.86 6.78 2.53
CA SER A 30 8.66 7.60 1.64
C SER A 30 10.01 7.99 2.24
N GLU A 31 10.13 7.94 3.55
CA GLU A 31 11.37 8.24 4.25
C GLU A 31 12.28 7.02 4.38
N LEU A 32 11.81 5.85 4.02
CA LEU A 32 12.61 4.61 4.08
C LEU A 32 13.38 4.45 2.78
N PRO A 33 14.73 4.37 2.83
CA PRO A 33 15.53 4.28 1.59
C PRO A 33 15.24 3.03 0.78
N GLU A 34 14.72 1.97 1.39
CA GLU A 34 14.39 0.73 0.70
C GLU A 34 13.07 0.78 -0.05
N CYS A 35 12.24 1.80 0.19
CA CYS A 35 10.96 1.96 -0.51
C CYS A 35 11.15 2.84 -1.74
N HIS A 36 10.87 2.31 -2.93
CA HIS A 36 11.03 3.03 -4.19
C HIS A 36 9.72 3.56 -4.73
N MET A 37 8.61 2.93 -4.37
CA MET A 37 7.30 3.35 -4.83
C MET A 37 6.24 2.88 -3.85
N TYR A 38 5.28 3.75 -3.59
CA TYR A 38 4.08 3.44 -2.83
C TYR A 38 2.97 4.33 -3.38
N LEU A 39 2.14 3.76 -4.27
CA LEU A 39 1.05 4.49 -4.91
C LEU A 39 -0.28 4.03 -4.37
N VAL A 40 -1.13 4.99 -4.05
CA VAL A 40 -2.50 4.74 -3.65
C VAL A 40 -3.41 5.12 -4.81
N THR A 41 -4.24 4.20 -5.26
CA THR A 41 -5.10 4.41 -6.42
C THR A 41 -6.54 4.08 -6.10
N LYS A 42 -7.47 4.72 -6.80
CA LYS A 42 -8.89 4.39 -6.77
C LYS A 42 -9.22 3.50 -7.95
N ASP A 43 -10.00 2.45 -7.72
CA ASP A 43 -10.58 1.69 -8.82
C ASP A 43 -11.63 2.56 -9.52
N ILE A 44 -11.59 2.59 -10.85
CA ILE A 44 -12.53 3.40 -11.65
C ILE A 44 -13.90 2.74 -11.72
N SER A 45 -13.94 1.40 -11.72
CA SER A 45 -15.16 0.64 -11.93
C SER A 45 -15.86 0.23 -10.64
N ASN A 46 -15.13 0.11 -9.53
CA ASN A 46 -15.66 -0.34 -8.24
C ASN A 46 -15.43 0.74 -7.19
N GLU A 47 -16.51 1.35 -6.73
CA GLU A 47 -16.44 2.56 -5.90
C GLU A 47 -15.89 2.36 -4.49
N ASP A 48 -15.81 1.12 -4.01
CA ASP A 48 -15.27 0.82 -2.68
C ASP A 48 -13.89 0.16 -2.73
N THR A 49 -13.30 0.03 -3.91
CA THR A 49 -12.02 -0.65 -4.10
C THR A 49 -10.87 0.33 -4.25
N ILE A 50 -9.77 0.02 -3.56
CA ILE A 50 -8.51 0.76 -3.61
C ILE A 50 -7.43 -0.21 -4.04
N SER A 51 -6.49 0.22 -4.88
CA SER A 51 -5.30 -0.57 -5.18
C SER A 51 -4.06 0.20 -4.74
N VAL A 52 -3.16 -0.49 -4.05
CA VAL A 52 -1.86 0.05 -3.66
C VAL A 52 -0.79 -0.68 -4.45
N ILE A 53 0.15 0.08 -5.00
CA ILE A 53 1.26 -0.47 -5.77
C ILE A 53 2.54 -0.09 -5.04
N GLU A 54 3.36 -1.10 -4.70
CA GLU A 54 4.58 -0.91 -3.93
C GLU A 54 5.76 -1.55 -4.61
N ILE A 55 6.92 -0.88 -4.55
CA ILE A 55 8.19 -1.42 -5.01
C ILE A 55 9.23 -1.15 -3.92
N TRP A 56 9.92 -2.22 -3.51
CA TRP A 56 10.91 -2.22 -2.44
C TRP A 56 12.19 -2.91 -2.91
N ASP A 57 13.30 -2.63 -2.23
CA ASP A 57 14.55 -3.35 -2.49
C ASP A 57 14.35 -4.87 -2.37
N THR A 58 13.71 -5.30 -1.28
CA THR A 58 13.48 -6.70 -0.96
C THR A 58 12.13 -6.86 -0.27
N LYS A 59 11.62 -8.10 -0.28
CA LYS A 59 10.44 -8.46 0.51
C LYS A 59 10.69 -8.24 2.01
N GLU A 60 11.89 -8.54 2.47
CA GLU A 60 12.25 -8.40 3.88
C GLU A 60 12.16 -6.93 4.33
N ALA A 61 12.56 -5.99 3.47
CA ALA A 61 12.43 -4.56 3.76
C ALA A 61 10.97 -4.13 3.85
N HIS A 62 10.14 -4.62 2.92
CA HIS A 62 8.70 -4.40 2.97
C HIS A 62 8.11 -4.94 4.28
N ASP A 63 8.42 -6.19 4.62
CA ASP A 63 7.87 -6.83 5.81
C ASP A 63 8.32 -6.12 7.09
N ALA A 64 9.57 -5.65 7.12
CA ALA A 64 10.10 -4.89 8.24
C ALA A 64 9.35 -3.57 8.45
N SER A 65 8.90 -2.91 7.37
CA SER A 65 8.15 -1.66 7.46
C SER A 65 6.85 -1.84 8.24
N LEU A 66 6.23 -3.00 8.14
CA LEU A 66 4.97 -3.29 8.83
C LEU A 66 5.15 -3.46 10.33
N LYS A 67 6.39 -3.55 10.82
CA LYS A 67 6.72 -3.66 12.24
C LYS A 67 7.09 -2.32 12.88
N ILE A 68 7.17 -1.26 12.08
CA ILE A 68 7.43 0.10 12.59
C ILE A 68 6.17 0.57 13.33
N ASP A 69 6.33 1.04 14.57
CA ASP A 69 5.20 1.36 15.44
C ASP A 69 4.25 2.39 14.83
N GLU A 70 4.77 3.46 14.22
CA GLU A 70 3.97 4.51 13.61
C GLU A 70 3.16 3.97 12.43
N ILE A 71 3.74 3.08 11.63
CA ILE A 71 3.04 2.46 10.50
C ILE A 71 1.95 1.50 11.01
N ARG A 72 2.26 0.74 12.06
CA ARG A 72 1.27 -0.15 12.69
C ARG A 72 0.07 0.63 13.22
N GLU A 73 0.30 1.78 13.83
CA GLU A 73 -0.78 2.63 14.32
C GLU A 73 -1.65 3.16 13.18
N ILE A 74 -1.03 3.57 12.05
CA ILE A 74 -1.76 4.02 10.87
C ILE A 74 -2.63 2.88 10.33
N ILE A 75 -2.06 1.68 10.20
CA ILE A 75 -2.80 0.51 9.71
C ILE A 75 -3.95 0.16 10.65
N ARG A 76 -3.72 0.25 11.95
CA ARG A 76 -4.77 0.00 12.95
C ARG A 76 -5.95 0.96 12.75
N GLY A 77 -5.66 2.22 12.41
CA GLY A 77 -6.70 3.21 12.12
C GLY A 77 -7.53 2.88 10.90
N ALA A 78 -7.01 2.06 9.98
CA ALA A 78 -7.75 1.63 8.79
C ALA A 78 -8.71 0.47 9.07
N MET A 79 -8.49 -0.30 10.14
CA MET A 79 -9.27 -1.50 10.42
C MET A 79 -10.77 -1.27 10.45
N PRO A 80 -11.31 -0.21 11.13
CA PRO A 80 -12.74 0.03 11.12
C PRO A 80 -13.33 0.38 9.76
N LEU A 81 -12.49 0.76 8.80
CA LEU A 81 -12.91 1.17 7.46
C LEU A 81 -12.88 0.02 6.46
N MET A 82 -12.27 -1.10 6.83
CA MET A 82 -12.10 -2.25 5.94
C MET A 82 -13.40 -3.04 5.82
N GLY A 83 -13.73 -3.40 4.57
CA GLY A 83 -14.81 -4.33 4.25
C GLY A 83 -14.28 -5.75 4.16
N ASP A 84 -14.24 -6.31 2.94
CA ASP A 84 -13.75 -7.66 2.72
C ASP A 84 -12.23 -7.74 2.97
N PRO A 85 -11.69 -8.94 3.22
CA PRO A 85 -10.25 -9.12 3.38
C PRO A 85 -9.46 -8.67 2.15
N PRO A 86 -8.28 -8.06 2.33
CA PRO A 86 -7.47 -7.61 1.21
C PRO A 86 -6.91 -8.78 0.41
N LYS A 87 -6.59 -8.51 -0.86
CA LYS A 87 -5.92 -9.46 -1.75
C LYS A 87 -4.62 -8.83 -2.22
N SER A 88 -3.56 -9.61 -2.27
CA SER A 88 -2.28 -9.12 -2.73
C SER A 88 -1.65 -10.06 -3.74
N VAL A 89 -0.81 -9.48 -4.61
CA VAL A 89 0.01 -10.23 -5.57
C VAL A 89 1.45 -9.76 -5.39
N GLU A 90 2.34 -10.72 -5.16
CA GLU A 90 3.76 -10.45 -5.05
C GLU A 90 4.43 -10.71 -6.40
N MET A 91 5.39 -9.85 -6.76
CA MET A 91 6.04 -9.91 -8.07
C MET A 91 7.52 -9.57 -7.92
N GLU A 92 8.32 -10.04 -8.86
CA GLU A 92 9.71 -9.65 -8.99
C GLU A 92 9.84 -8.67 -10.14
N VAL A 93 10.50 -7.52 -9.92
CA VAL A 93 10.75 -6.55 -10.97
C VAL A 93 11.88 -7.08 -11.86
N ILE A 94 11.60 -7.25 -13.14
CA ILE A 94 12.58 -7.72 -14.12
C ILE A 94 13.22 -6.55 -14.86
N GLY A 95 12.44 -5.53 -15.17
CA GLY A 95 12.91 -4.38 -15.90
C GLY A 95 11.75 -3.51 -16.32
N GLY A 96 12.02 -2.58 -17.21
CA GLY A 96 11.01 -1.66 -17.71
C GLY A 96 11.48 -0.23 -17.63
N TYR A 97 10.53 0.68 -17.62
CA TYR A 97 10.78 2.12 -17.58
C TYR A 97 10.01 2.74 -16.41
N GLY A 98 10.53 3.80 -15.85
CA GLY A 98 9.80 4.62 -14.87
C GLY A 98 10.40 4.66 -13.48
N LEU A 99 11.34 3.78 -13.17
CA LEU A 99 12.09 3.82 -11.93
C LEU A 99 13.54 4.16 -12.20
N ASN A 100 14.06 5.12 -11.46
CA ASN A 100 15.49 5.40 -11.45
C ASN A 100 16.15 4.43 -10.47
N LEU A 101 16.60 3.33 -11.01
CA LEU A 101 17.30 2.32 -10.21
C LEU A 101 18.80 2.47 -10.32
#